data_004eff05feb41b307aa7e60b8b50d0ab
#
_entry.id   004eff05feb41b307aa7e60b8b50d0ab
#
_cell.length_a   1.000
_cell.length_b   1.000
_cell.length_c   1.000
_cell.angle_alpha   90.00
_cell.angle_beta   90.00
_cell.angle_gamma   90.00
#
_symmetry.space_group_name_H-M   'P 1'
#
loop_
_entity.id
_entity.type
_entity.pdbx_description
1 polymer ?
#
loop_
_entity_poly.entity_id
_entity_poly.type
_entity_poly.pdbx_seq_one_letter_code
_entity_poly.pdbx_strand_id
1 'polypeptide(L)'
;MKSHTRVVVIGGGVVGCSVLYHLTKLGWSDVTLIERSDLTSGSTWHAAGGFHTINGDTNMAALQGYTIRLYKELEAITGMSCGLHHVGGVTLADNEARFEQLKAERAKHRYMGLDTEILSPEEISKLTDGLVNTKGILGGLYDPLDGHLDPSGTTHAYAKAARMGGAEIILHNRVLETNPTKDGWEVVTEKGTITCEHLVNAGGLWAREVGAMAGVYLPLLPMAHQYIVTDDIPEIMDILKTGREFPHVMDPGGEFYLRQEGRGMCIGFYEKPCEPWSVDGTPWNFGHELLNEQFDKIEDSVNFAYRRIPVLERSGVKRVIHGPFTFAPDGNPLIGPVPGLRNYWSACAVMAGFSQGGGMGLALAQWM
;
A
#
# COMPACT_ATOMS: atom_id res chain seq x y z
N MET A 1 -18.38 -0.99 24.99
CA MET A 1 -18.60 -0.36 23.67
C MET A 1 -19.76 0.62 23.82
N LYS A 2 -19.64 1.83 23.26
CA LYS A 2 -20.76 2.79 23.23
C LYS A 2 -21.89 2.29 22.32
N SER A 3 -23.11 2.77 22.53
CA SER A 3 -24.29 2.34 21.76
C SER A 3 -24.49 3.13 20.47
N HIS A 4 -23.84 4.30 20.34
CA HIS A 4 -23.95 5.18 19.18
C HIS A 4 -22.62 5.89 18.89
N THR A 5 -22.37 6.17 17.62
CA THR A 5 -21.27 7.00 17.12
C THR A 5 -21.67 7.67 15.79
N ARG A 6 -21.04 8.77 15.41
CA ARG A 6 -21.34 9.38 14.12
C ARG A 6 -20.83 8.53 12.94
N VAL A 7 -19.63 7.99 13.03
CA VAL A 7 -19.04 7.18 11.98
C VAL A 7 -18.52 5.87 12.55
N VAL A 8 -18.85 4.76 11.91
CA VAL A 8 -18.18 3.48 12.08
C VAL A 8 -17.30 3.22 10.86
N VAL A 9 -16.01 2.96 11.10
CA VAL A 9 -15.06 2.46 10.09
C VAL A 9 -14.80 0.98 10.35
N ILE A 10 -15.09 0.12 9.39
CA ILE A 10 -14.85 -1.33 9.47
C ILE A 10 -13.50 -1.67 8.84
N GLY A 11 -12.54 -2.14 9.64
CA GLY A 11 -11.23 -2.60 9.22
C GLY A 11 -10.08 -1.74 9.71
N GLY A 12 -9.11 -2.39 10.38
CA GLY A 12 -7.92 -1.79 11.02
C GLY A 12 -6.63 -1.90 10.20
N GLY A 13 -6.73 -2.01 8.88
CA GLY A 13 -5.59 -1.88 7.96
C GLY A 13 -5.18 -0.42 7.74
N VAL A 14 -4.14 -0.20 6.94
CA VAL A 14 -3.59 1.15 6.66
C VAL A 14 -4.65 2.13 6.16
N VAL A 15 -5.58 1.66 5.30
CA VAL A 15 -6.64 2.52 4.72
C VAL A 15 -7.66 2.92 5.78
N GLY A 16 -8.18 1.96 6.56
CA GLY A 16 -9.15 2.26 7.62
C GLY A 16 -8.58 3.16 8.71
N CYS A 17 -7.33 2.93 9.13
CA CYS A 17 -6.64 3.81 10.08
C CYS A 17 -6.39 5.21 9.50
N SER A 18 -6.09 5.32 8.20
CA SER A 18 -5.96 6.59 7.51
C SER A 18 -7.28 7.35 7.42
N VAL A 19 -8.39 6.68 7.06
CA VAL A 19 -9.73 7.29 7.07
C VAL A 19 -10.06 7.83 8.46
N LEU A 20 -9.87 7.02 9.49
CA LEU A 20 -10.14 7.41 10.88
C LEU A 20 -9.33 8.64 11.29
N TYR A 21 -8.03 8.66 10.95
CA TYR A 21 -7.17 9.82 11.20
C TYR A 21 -7.65 11.09 10.49
N HIS A 22 -7.99 10.99 9.20
CA HIS A 22 -8.40 12.16 8.44
C HIS A 22 -9.77 12.69 8.86
N LEU A 23 -10.68 11.83 9.28
CA LEU A 23 -11.93 12.26 9.90
C LEU A 23 -11.64 13.14 11.13
N THR A 24 -10.79 12.66 12.06
CA THR A 24 -10.44 13.45 13.24
C THR A 24 -9.67 14.73 12.90
N LYS A 25 -8.74 14.67 11.94
CA LYS A 25 -7.99 15.84 11.44
C LYS A 25 -8.92 16.94 10.88
N LEU A 26 -10.03 16.54 10.27
CA LEU A 26 -11.05 17.45 9.74
C LEU A 26 -12.13 17.86 10.77
N GLY A 27 -11.93 17.51 12.03
CA GLY A 27 -12.80 17.93 13.13
C GLY A 27 -13.99 17.02 13.40
N TRP A 28 -14.07 15.83 12.77
CA TRP A 28 -15.07 14.85 13.14
C TRP A 28 -14.74 14.28 14.52
N SER A 29 -15.62 14.51 15.48
CA SER A 29 -15.60 13.87 16.79
C SER A 29 -16.54 12.67 16.76
N ASP A 30 -16.42 11.77 17.73
CA ASP A 30 -17.30 10.62 17.85
C ASP A 30 -17.23 9.67 16.63
N VAL A 31 -16.03 9.24 16.33
CA VAL A 31 -15.71 8.28 15.27
C VAL A 31 -15.12 7.01 15.89
N THR A 32 -15.55 5.84 15.39
CA THR A 32 -15.14 4.53 15.93
C THR A 32 -14.67 3.63 14.80
N LEU A 33 -13.49 3.02 14.97
CA LEU A 33 -13.03 1.94 14.12
C LEU A 33 -13.26 0.59 14.80
N ILE A 34 -13.78 -0.37 14.06
CA ILE A 34 -14.00 -1.75 14.53
C ILE A 34 -13.12 -2.69 13.70
N GLU A 35 -12.24 -3.42 14.38
CA GLU A 35 -11.36 -4.41 13.79
C GLU A 35 -11.61 -5.80 14.42
N ARG A 36 -11.71 -6.83 13.58
CA ARG A 36 -11.99 -8.20 14.01
C ARG A 36 -10.83 -8.86 14.77
N SER A 37 -9.61 -8.39 14.53
CA SER A 37 -8.37 -8.92 15.09
C SER A 37 -7.49 -7.78 15.62
N ASP A 38 -6.18 -7.87 15.44
CA ASP A 38 -5.25 -6.78 15.68
C ASP A 38 -5.19 -5.83 14.47
N LEU A 39 -4.75 -4.59 14.68
CA LEU A 39 -4.43 -3.70 13.57
C LEU A 39 -3.43 -4.38 12.65
N THR A 40 -3.53 -4.10 11.36
CA THR A 40 -2.65 -4.62 10.30
C THR A 40 -2.85 -6.08 9.89
N SER A 41 -3.65 -6.87 10.58
CA SER A 41 -3.76 -8.33 10.44
C SER A 41 -4.19 -8.85 9.05
N GLY A 42 -4.68 -7.99 8.16
CA GLY A 42 -4.93 -8.30 6.75
C GLY A 42 -3.67 -8.17 5.87
N SER A 43 -3.80 -7.57 4.67
CA SER A 43 -2.67 -7.39 3.73
C SER A 43 -1.61 -6.41 4.22
N THR A 44 -1.92 -5.56 5.20
CA THR A 44 -1.04 -4.48 5.64
C THR A 44 0.28 -4.99 6.23
N TRP A 45 0.26 -6.00 7.10
CA TRP A 45 1.46 -6.45 7.82
C TRP A 45 2.53 -7.11 6.93
N HIS A 46 2.10 -7.74 5.81
CA HIS A 46 3.00 -8.41 4.89
C HIS A 46 3.32 -7.58 3.64
N ALA A 47 2.94 -6.31 3.61
CA ALA A 47 3.27 -5.43 2.50
C ALA A 47 4.78 -5.17 2.42
N ALA A 48 5.32 -5.04 1.21
CA ALA A 48 6.73 -4.75 0.99
C ALA A 48 7.16 -3.35 1.47
N GLY A 49 6.22 -2.46 1.77
CA GLY A 49 6.44 -1.15 2.36
C GLY A 49 7.03 -0.09 1.42
N GLY A 50 7.20 -0.41 0.13
CA GLY A 50 7.62 0.57 -0.86
C GLY A 50 6.54 1.61 -1.15
N PHE A 51 6.96 2.84 -1.46
CA PHE A 51 6.09 3.91 -1.90
C PHE A 51 6.74 4.75 -3.01
N HIS A 52 5.91 5.30 -3.89
CA HIS A 52 6.33 6.13 -5.02
C HIS A 52 5.23 7.12 -5.41
N THR A 53 5.62 8.25 -6.03
CA THR A 53 4.69 9.25 -6.54
C THR A 53 4.32 9.02 -7.99
N ILE A 54 5.14 8.27 -8.74
CA ILE A 54 4.94 8.01 -10.17
C ILE A 54 3.59 7.31 -10.40
N ASN A 55 2.72 7.95 -11.19
CA ASN A 55 1.45 7.41 -11.62
C ASN A 55 1.03 8.07 -12.94
N GLY A 56 0.50 7.27 -13.87
CA GLY A 56 0.00 7.76 -15.16
C GLY A 56 -1.23 8.66 -15.04
N ASP A 57 -2.03 8.53 -13.96
CA ASP A 57 -3.13 9.42 -13.62
C ASP A 57 -2.67 10.55 -12.69
N THR A 58 -2.97 11.79 -13.07
CA THR A 58 -2.50 12.98 -12.33
C THR A 58 -3.15 13.14 -10.95
N ASN A 59 -4.41 12.73 -10.79
CA ASN A 59 -5.10 12.80 -9.49
C ASN A 59 -4.49 11.77 -8.54
N MET A 60 -4.24 10.55 -9.04
CA MET A 60 -3.58 9.51 -8.26
C MET A 60 -2.17 9.93 -7.83
N ALA A 61 -1.37 10.49 -8.75
CA ALA A 61 -0.04 10.99 -8.42
C ALA A 61 -0.08 12.12 -7.35
N ALA A 62 -1.08 13.02 -7.42
CA ALA A 62 -1.28 14.06 -6.40
C ALA A 62 -1.60 13.46 -5.03
N LEU A 63 -2.50 12.47 -4.98
CA LEU A 63 -2.87 11.76 -3.74
C LEU A 63 -1.70 10.92 -3.18
N GLN A 64 -0.89 10.31 -4.04
CA GLN A 64 0.33 9.61 -3.65
C GLN A 64 1.37 10.58 -3.08
N GLY A 65 1.62 11.71 -3.74
CA GLY A 65 2.51 12.76 -3.24
C GLY A 65 2.06 13.34 -1.89
N TYR A 66 0.75 13.51 -1.67
CA TYR A 66 0.20 13.86 -0.36
C TYR A 66 0.51 12.77 0.68
N THR A 67 0.25 11.52 0.35
CA THR A 67 0.46 10.36 1.24
C THR A 67 1.90 10.30 1.74
N ILE A 68 2.87 10.44 0.83
CA ILE A 68 4.30 10.34 1.17
C ILE A 68 4.74 11.49 2.08
N ARG A 69 4.30 12.72 1.79
CA ARG A 69 4.60 13.88 2.65
C ARG A 69 3.97 13.76 4.04
N LEU A 70 2.80 13.15 4.14
CA LEU A 70 2.08 12.96 5.39
C LEU A 70 2.83 12.09 6.40
N TYR A 71 3.66 11.17 5.97
CA TYR A 71 4.38 10.27 6.89
C TYR A 71 5.30 11.02 7.84
N LYS A 72 6.01 12.06 7.37
CA LYS A 72 6.80 12.93 8.24
C LYS A 72 5.95 13.72 9.23
N GLU A 73 4.76 14.14 8.81
CA GLU A 73 3.79 14.81 9.68
C GLU A 73 3.30 13.86 10.78
N LEU A 74 3.00 12.60 10.42
CA LEU A 74 2.57 11.57 11.37
C LEU A 74 3.64 11.27 12.43
N GLU A 75 4.90 11.15 12.03
CA GLU A 75 6.01 10.99 12.98
C GLU A 75 6.11 12.18 13.95
N ALA A 76 6.02 13.39 13.42
CA ALA A 76 6.09 14.63 14.23
C ALA A 76 4.91 14.73 15.23
N ILE A 77 3.69 14.41 14.79
CA ILE A 77 2.48 14.49 15.63
C ILE A 77 2.50 13.41 16.71
N THR A 78 2.85 12.18 16.33
CA THR A 78 2.68 11.02 17.20
C THR A 78 3.90 10.69 18.03
N GLY A 79 5.10 11.13 17.61
CA GLY A 79 6.36 10.66 18.16
C GLY A 79 6.64 9.18 17.90
N MET A 80 5.90 8.55 16.96
CA MET A 80 6.14 7.17 16.52
C MET A 80 6.89 7.19 15.21
N SER A 81 7.91 6.34 15.07
CA SER A 81 8.57 6.16 13.78
C SER A 81 7.65 5.38 12.82
N CYS A 82 7.55 5.88 11.60
CA CYS A 82 6.99 5.15 10.47
C CYS A 82 8.06 4.26 9.78
N GLY A 83 9.30 4.25 10.26
CA GLY A 83 10.42 3.58 9.59
C GLY A 83 10.67 4.17 8.20
N LEU A 84 10.64 5.48 8.08
CA LEU A 84 10.63 6.19 6.81
C LEU A 84 12.03 6.36 6.24
N HIS A 85 12.27 5.78 5.07
CA HIS A 85 13.52 5.85 4.31
C HIS A 85 13.25 6.48 2.94
N HIS A 86 13.58 7.75 2.77
CA HIS A 86 13.55 8.45 1.48
C HIS A 86 14.88 8.20 0.75
N VAL A 87 14.92 7.17 -0.06
CA VAL A 87 16.14 6.74 -0.75
C VAL A 87 16.13 7.12 -2.24
N GLY A 88 15.00 7.64 -2.73
CA GLY A 88 14.73 7.84 -4.14
C GLY A 88 14.44 6.52 -4.86
N GLY A 89 13.96 6.62 -6.10
CA GLY A 89 13.64 5.47 -6.92
C GLY A 89 13.80 5.75 -8.40
N VAL A 90 14.17 4.73 -9.17
CA VAL A 90 14.28 4.82 -10.62
C VAL A 90 13.46 3.72 -11.30
N THR A 91 12.58 4.14 -12.21
CA THR A 91 11.88 3.22 -13.12
C THR A 91 12.64 3.12 -14.42
N LEU A 92 13.04 1.92 -14.79
CA LEU A 92 13.90 1.66 -15.98
C LEU A 92 13.08 1.56 -17.27
N ALA A 93 13.68 2.00 -18.38
CA ALA A 93 13.15 1.83 -19.73
C ALA A 93 14.13 1.07 -20.62
N ASP A 94 13.74 -0.12 -21.06
CA ASP A 94 14.51 -1.04 -21.92
C ASP A 94 14.08 -1.01 -23.39
N ASN A 95 13.09 -0.17 -23.73
CA ASN A 95 12.61 0.03 -25.08
C ASN A 95 12.08 1.45 -25.28
N GLU A 96 11.98 1.89 -26.54
CA GLU A 96 11.59 3.25 -26.90
C GLU A 96 10.17 3.61 -26.40
N ALA A 97 9.21 2.70 -26.55
CA ALA A 97 7.82 2.98 -26.15
C ALA A 97 7.73 3.30 -24.64
N ARG A 98 8.41 2.51 -23.81
CA ARG A 98 8.50 2.77 -22.36
C ARG A 98 9.26 4.05 -22.04
N PHE A 99 10.36 4.31 -22.77
CA PHE A 99 11.14 5.52 -22.55
C PHE A 99 10.36 6.79 -22.89
N GLU A 100 9.60 6.80 -23.98
CA GLU A 100 8.70 7.89 -24.33
C GLU A 100 7.54 8.04 -23.32
N GLN A 101 7.00 6.93 -22.81
CA GLN A 101 6.01 6.96 -21.71
C GLN A 101 6.59 7.64 -20.47
N LEU A 102 7.79 7.27 -20.02
CA LEU A 102 8.43 7.90 -18.85
C LEU A 102 8.69 9.39 -19.04
N LYS A 103 9.05 9.82 -20.25
CA LYS A 103 9.18 11.25 -20.58
C LYS A 103 7.85 11.99 -20.49
N ALA A 104 6.77 11.37 -20.95
CA ALA A 104 5.42 11.93 -20.85
C ALA A 104 4.95 12.01 -19.38
N GLU A 105 5.26 11.01 -18.57
CA GLU A 105 4.97 11.02 -17.13
C GLU A 105 5.76 12.12 -16.41
N ARG A 106 7.05 12.26 -16.70
CA ARG A 106 7.86 13.38 -16.17
C ARG A 106 7.25 14.75 -16.52
N ALA A 107 6.74 14.92 -17.73
CA ALA A 107 6.11 16.18 -18.13
C ALA A 107 4.86 16.49 -17.27
N LYS A 108 4.04 15.48 -16.98
CA LYS A 108 2.89 15.61 -16.06
C LYS A 108 3.35 15.94 -14.64
N HIS A 109 4.38 15.24 -14.14
CA HIS A 109 4.94 15.46 -12.80
C HIS A 109 5.43 16.91 -12.62
N ARG A 110 6.13 17.46 -13.60
CA ARG A 110 6.55 18.86 -13.56
C ARG A 110 5.39 19.85 -13.47
N TYR A 111 4.31 19.58 -14.22
CA TYR A 111 3.08 20.37 -14.12
C TYR A 111 2.47 20.30 -12.71
N MET A 112 2.62 19.19 -12.03
CA MET A 112 2.11 18.96 -10.67
C MET A 112 3.08 19.43 -9.56
N GLY A 113 4.25 19.96 -9.92
CA GLY A 113 5.28 20.38 -8.96
C GLY A 113 6.02 19.22 -8.31
N LEU A 114 6.05 18.04 -8.96
CA LEU A 114 6.88 16.91 -8.56
C LEU A 114 8.23 16.99 -9.30
N ASP A 115 9.31 16.88 -8.54
CA ASP A 115 10.67 17.04 -9.04
C ASP A 115 11.27 15.70 -9.48
N THR A 116 10.78 15.19 -10.62
CA THR A 116 11.27 13.94 -11.23
C THR A 116 12.18 14.21 -12.43
N GLU A 117 13.18 13.36 -12.64
CA GLU A 117 14.19 13.54 -13.67
C GLU A 117 14.35 12.30 -14.56
N ILE A 118 14.65 12.53 -15.85
CA ILE A 118 15.10 11.47 -16.76
C ILE A 118 16.60 11.30 -16.57
N LEU A 119 17.01 10.08 -16.25
CA LEU A 119 18.41 9.69 -16.10
C LEU A 119 18.89 8.88 -17.31
N SER A 120 20.12 9.13 -17.72
CA SER A 120 20.86 8.29 -18.67
C SER A 120 21.29 6.97 -18.03
N PRO A 121 21.67 5.95 -18.83
CA PRO A 121 22.21 4.70 -18.30
C PRO A 121 23.44 4.88 -17.40
N GLU A 122 24.29 5.85 -17.70
CA GLU A 122 25.48 6.20 -16.91
C GLU A 122 25.09 6.80 -15.55
N GLU A 123 24.10 7.68 -15.51
CA GLU A 123 23.58 8.26 -14.28
C GLU A 123 22.88 7.21 -13.41
N ILE A 124 22.12 6.28 -14.01
CA ILE A 124 21.52 5.13 -13.31
C ILE A 124 22.62 4.25 -12.70
N SER A 125 23.67 3.92 -13.47
CA SER A 125 24.80 3.14 -12.93
C SER A 125 25.43 3.85 -11.73
N LYS A 126 25.65 5.15 -11.81
CA LYS A 126 26.21 5.95 -10.72
C LYS A 126 25.27 6.00 -9.49
N LEU A 127 23.96 6.19 -9.71
CA LEU A 127 22.94 6.22 -8.67
C LEU A 127 22.91 4.92 -7.88
N THR A 128 23.11 3.79 -8.56
CA THR A 128 23.02 2.43 -8.02
C THR A 128 24.38 1.80 -7.69
N ASP A 129 25.43 2.61 -7.56
CA ASP A 129 26.81 2.18 -7.27
C ASP A 129 27.32 1.05 -8.19
N GLY A 130 26.86 1.03 -9.45
CA GLY A 130 27.22 0.05 -10.47
C GLY A 130 26.55 -1.32 -10.28
N LEU A 131 25.67 -1.50 -9.29
CA LEU A 131 25.00 -2.78 -9.04
C LEU A 131 23.93 -3.10 -10.09
N VAL A 132 23.31 -2.08 -10.70
CA VAL A 132 22.39 -2.25 -11.82
C VAL A 132 23.15 -2.36 -13.13
N ASN A 133 22.98 -3.50 -13.81
CA ASN A 133 23.48 -3.68 -15.18
C ASN A 133 22.60 -2.88 -16.16
N THR A 134 23.14 -1.79 -16.68
CA THR A 134 22.41 -0.87 -17.58
C THR A 134 22.45 -1.29 -19.05
N LYS A 135 23.02 -2.44 -19.39
CA LYS A 135 23.04 -2.95 -20.77
C LYS A 135 21.62 -3.11 -21.31
N GLY A 136 21.31 -2.45 -22.42
CA GLY A 136 20.00 -2.45 -23.05
C GLY A 136 18.97 -1.51 -22.40
N ILE A 137 19.36 -0.71 -21.40
CA ILE A 137 18.57 0.37 -20.86
C ILE A 137 18.77 1.64 -21.70
N LEU A 138 17.67 2.31 -22.05
CA LEU A 138 17.68 3.59 -22.77
C LEU A 138 17.71 4.79 -21.82
N GLY A 139 17.24 4.61 -20.60
CA GLY A 139 17.19 5.59 -19.52
C GLY A 139 16.20 5.17 -18.44
N GLY A 140 15.92 6.09 -17.52
CA GLY A 140 14.95 5.85 -16.46
C GLY A 140 14.35 7.15 -15.96
N LEU A 141 13.21 7.04 -15.26
CA LEU A 141 12.59 8.15 -14.55
C LEU A 141 12.92 8.03 -13.07
N TYR A 142 13.64 9.00 -12.54
CA TYR A 142 14.01 9.10 -11.13
C TYR A 142 13.02 9.98 -10.37
N ASP A 143 12.57 9.48 -9.21
CA ASP A 143 11.76 10.22 -8.25
C ASP A 143 12.51 10.31 -6.90
N PRO A 144 12.91 11.52 -6.46
CA PRO A 144 13.59 11.69 -5.18
C PRO A 144 12.68 11.47 -3.95
N LEU A 145 11.36 11.44 -4.15
CA LEU A 145 10.40 11.19 -3.07
C LEU A 145 10.14 9.71 -2.83
N ASP A 146 10.56 8.84 -3.73
CA ASP A 146 10.42 7.39 -3.57
C ASP A 146 11.18 6.88 -2.34
N GLY A 147 10.69 5.76 -1.82
CA GLY A 147 11.30 5.17 -0.65
C GLY A 147 10.51 4.01 -0.08
N HIS A 148 10.78 3.69 1.16
CA HIS A 148 10.07 2.64 1.88
C HIS A 148 9.89 2.98 3.36
N LEU A 149 9.05 2.20 4.02
CA LEU A 149 8.67 2.40 5.41
C LEU A 149 8.31 1.08 6.08
N ASP A 150 8.09 1.13 7.40
CA ASP A 150 7.48 0.03 8.15
C ASP A 150 5.95 0.07 8.01
N PRO A 151 5.33 -0.93 7.34
CA PRO A 151 3.89 -1.01 7.18
C PRO A 151 3.10 -0.98 8.48
N SER A 152 3.54 -1.75 9.46
CA SER A 152 2.87 -1.85 10.75
C SER A 152 3.06 -0.57 11.58
N GLY A 153 4.29 -0.08 11.68
CA GLY A 153 4.61 1.17 12.40
C GLY A 153 3.82 2.35 11.86
N THR A 154 3.76 2.51 10.53
CA THR A 154 2.97 3.57 9.88
C THR A 154 1.47 3.46 10.18
N THR A 155 0.91 2.25 10.12
CA THR A 155 -0.51 2.04 10.42
C THR A 155 -0.82 2.35 11.89
N HIS A 156 0.06 1.95 12.79
CA HIS A 156 -0.06 2.31 14.21
C HIS A 156 0.11 3.81 14.47
N ALA A 157 0.94 4.52 13.68
CA ALA A 157 1.05 5.97 13.75
C ALA A 157 -0.26 6.66 13.34
N TYR A 158 -0.93 6.24 12.25
CA TYR A 158 -2.28 6.69 11.91
C TYR A 158 -3.27 6.44 13.05
N ALA A 159 -3.30 5.22 13.58
CA ALA A 159 -4.19 4.85 14.67
C ALA A 159 -3.96 5.68 15.94
N LYS A 160 -2.69 5.96 16.28
CA LYS A 160 -2.33 6.82 17.41
C LYS A 160 -2.79 8.26 17.17
N ALA A 161 -2.51 8.82 16.00
CA ALA A 161 -2.94 10.18 15.66
C ALA A 161 -4.47 10.32 15.71
N ALA A 162 -5.21 9.34 15.20
CA ALA A 162 -6.67 9.31 15.29
C ALA A 162 -7.16 9.28 16.75
N ARG A 163 -6.55 8.45 17.62
CA ARG A 163 -6.87 8.42 19.06
C ARG A 163 -6.59 9.75 19.75
N MET A 164 -5.48 10.41 19.40
CA MET A 164 -5.18 11.75 19.90
C MET A 164 -6.24 12.76 19.48
N GLY A 165 -6.88 12.58 18.32
CA GLY A 165 -8.03 13.34 17.83
C GLY A 165 -9.38 12.91 18.41
N GLY A 166 -9.41 11.97 19.37
CA GLY A 166 -10.61 11.50 20.07
C GLY A 166 -11.31 10.29 19.46
N ALA A 167 -10.72 9.65 18.44
CA ALA A 167 -11.30 8.42 17.87
C ALA A 167 -11.19 7.23 18.82
N GLU A 168 -12.20 6.35 18.79
CA GLU A 168 -12.20 5.05 19.45
C GLU A 168 -11.76 3.96 18.47
N ILE A 169 -10.96 3.00 18.93
CA ILE A 169 -10.57 1.80 18.17
C ILE A 169 -10.87 0.58 18.99
N ILE A 170 -11.75 -0.28 18.48
CA ILE A 170 -12.22 -1.51 19.13
C ILE A 170 -11.63 -2.69 18.36
N LEU A 171 -10.72 -3.41 19.01
CA LEU A 171 -10.07 -4.61 18.48
C LEU A 171 -10.78 -5.89 18.90
N HIS A 172 -10.48 -6.99 18.20
CA HIS A 172 -11.02 -8.32 18.46
C HIS A 172 -12.55 -8.30 18.54
N ASN A 173 -13.16 -7.61 17.56
CA ASN A 173 -14.61 -7.41 17.52
C ASN A 173 -15.09 -7.44 16.07
N ARG A 174 -15.39 -8.63 15.56
CA ARG A 174 -15.86 -8.80 14.18
C ARG A 174 -17.27 -8.22 14.03
N VAL A 175 -17.49 -7.48 12.93
CA VAL A 175 -18.81 -7.11 12.45
C VAL A 175 -19.48 -8.34 11.86
N LEU A 176 -20.71 -8.61 12.26
CA LEU A 176 -21.52 -9.75 11.87
C LEU A 176 -22.62 -9.37 10.88
N GLU A 177 -23.24 -8.19 11.08
CA GLU A 177 -24.31 -7.67 10.24
C GLU A 177 -24.23 -6.14 10.16
N THR A 178 -24.72 -5.60 9.04
CA THR A 178 -24.93 -4.16 8.86
C THR A 178 -26.35 -3.93 8.33
N ASN A 179 -27.18 -3.29 9.14
CA ASN A 179 -28.59 -3.10 8.84
C ASN A 179 -28.89 -1.61 8.63
N PRO A 180 -29.49 -1.19 7.49
CA PRO A 180 -29.88 0.19 7.30
C PRO A 180 -30.99 0.58 8.27
N THR A 181 -30.90 1.80 8.80
CA THR A 181 -31.95 2.38 9.67
C THR A 181 -32.51 3.67 9.04
N LYS A 182 -33.50 4.27 9.66
CA LYS A 182 -34.06 5.56 9.19
C LYS A 182 -32.98 6.66 9.14
N ASP A 183 -32.04 6.68 10.10
CA ASP A 183 -31.11 7.78 10.31
C ASP A 183 -29.64 7.40 10.04
N GLY A 184 -29.37 6.15 9.64
CA GLY A 184 -28.02 5.66 9.35
C GLY A 184 -27.95 4.13 9.33
N TRP A 185 -27.12 3.55 10.16
CA TRP A 185 -26.79 2.13 10.18
C TRP A 185 -26.81 1.56 11.60
N GLU A 186 -27.26 0.33 11.71
CA GLU A 186 -27.02 -0.53 12.86
C GLU A 186 -25.93 -1.55 12.49
N VAL A 187 -24.90 -1.61 13.31
CA VAL A 187 -23.74 -2.50 13.12
C VAL A 187 -23.75 -3.52 14.27
N VAL A 188 -24.06 -4.76 13.96
CA VAL A 188 -24.04 -5.88 14.91
C VAL A 188 -22.65 -6.48 14.93
N THR A 189 -22.07 -6.64 16.11
CA THR A 189 -20.73 -7.17 16.31
C THR A 189 -20.71 -8.28 17.36
N GLU A 190 -19.61 -9.02 17.46
CA GLU A 190 -19.43 -10.07 18.49
C GLU A 190 -19.54 -9.52 19.92
N LYS A 191 -19.27 -8.23 20.14
CA LYS A 191 -19.30 -7.59 21.48
C LYS A 191 -20.53 -6.72 21.72
N GLY A 192 -21.52 -6.77 20.83
CA GLY A 192 -22.77 -6.02 20.92
C GLY A 192 -23.06 -5.18 19.69
N THR A 193 -24.04 -4.32 19.78
CA THR A 193 -24.55 -3.51 18.66
C THR A 193 -24.22 -2.03 18.86
N ILE A 194 -23.85 -1.35 17.78
CA ILE A 194 -23.62 0.10 17.73
C ILE A 194 -24.40 0.70 16.56
N THR A 195 -25.04 1.84 16.77
CA THR A 195 -25.66 2.61 15.68
C THR A 195 -24.72 3.73 15.22
N CYS A 196 -24.81 4.10 13.93
CA CYS A 196 -24.04 5.21 13.40
C CYS A 196 -24.79 5.96 12.29
N GLU A 197 -24.42 7.21 12.06
CA GLU A 197 -24.92 8.02 10.93
C GLU A 197 -24.29 7.58 9.60
N HIS A 198 -22.98 7.29 9.62
CA HIS A 198 -22.19 6.90 8.46
C HIS A 198 -21.45 5.59 8.71
N LEU A 199 -21.44 4.72 7.71
CA LEU A 199 -20.71 3.45 7.74
C LEU A 199 -19.67 3.41 6.61
N VAL A 200 -18.41 3.16 6.97
CA VAL A 200 -17.30 3.04 6.03
C VAL A 200 -16.81 1.59 5.98
N ASN A 201 -16.84 1.00 4.80
CA ASN A 201 -16.23 -0.29 4.53
C ASN A 201 -14.77 -0.10 4.10
N ALA A 202 -13.85 -0.39 4.99
CA ALA A 202 -12.40 -0.45 4.76
C ALA A 202 -11.86 -1.89 5.01
N GLY A 203 -12.67 -2.89 4.73
CA GLY A 203 -12.47 -4.31 5.07
C GLY A 203 -11.34 -5.01 4.31
N GLY A 204 -10.63 -4.34 3.39
CA GLY A 204 -9.48 -4.91 2.67
C GLY A 204 -9.82 -6.22 1.98
N LEU A 205 -9.19 -7.34 2.38
CA LEU A 205 -9.48 -8.68 1.86
C LEU A 205 -10.93 -9.11 2.07
N TRP A 206 -11.59 -8.66 3.13
CA TRP A 206 -12.99 -8.97 3.48
C TRP A 206 -13.98 -7.87 3.02
N ALA A 207 -13.55 -6.95 2.17
CA ALA A 207 -14.42 -5.85 1.75
C ALA A 207 -15.66 -6.32 0.98
N ARG A 208 -15.56 -7.41 0.22
CA ARG A 208 -16.72 -8.02 -0.47
C ARG A 208 -17.72 -8.58 0.52
N GLU A 209 -17.26 -9.31 1.52
CA GLU A 209 -18.06 -9.93 2.56
C GLU A 209 -18.77 -8.86 3.41
N VAL A 210 -18.04 -7.80 3.79
CA VAL A 210 -18.62 -6.65 4.50
C VAL A 210 -19.61 -5.91 3.61
N GLY A 211 -19.31 -5.72 2.32
CA GLY A 211 -20.25 -5.14 1.35
C GLY A 211 -21.52 -5.95 1.20
N ALA A 212 -21.40 -7.29 1.13
CA ALA A 212 -22.53 -8.20 1.01
C ALA A 212 -23.52 -8.12 2.20
N MET A 213 -23.04 -7.82 3.42
CA MET A 213 -23.90 -7.57 4.57
C MET A 213 -24.87 -6.40 4.33
N ALA A 214 -24.48 -5.41 3.52
CA ALA A 214 -25.31 -4.28 3.11
C ALA A 214 -25.98 -4.46 1.73
N GLY A 215 -25.89 -5.65 1.14
CA GLY A 215 -26.41 -5.94 -0.21
C GLY A 215 -25.56 -5.37 -1.35
N VAL A 216 -24.29 -5.04 -1.11
CA VAL A 216 -23.36 -4.48 -2.10
C VAL A 216 -22.37 -5.51 -2.59
N TYR A 217 -22.26 -5.64 -3.90
CA TYR A 217 -21.22 -6.46 -4.54
C TYR A 217 -20.11 -5.56 -5.06
N LEU A 218 -19.04 -5.44 -4.28
CA LEU A 218 -17.89 -4.63 -4.66
C LEU A 218 -17.06 -5.35 -5.73
N PRO A 219 -16.74 -4.68 -6.86
CA PRO A 219 -15.95 -5.27 -7.94
C PRO A 219 -14.46 -5.28 -7.59
N LEU A 220 -14.07 -6.10 -6.64
CA LEU A 220 -12.68 -6.29 -6.27
C LEU A 220 -12.39 -7.78 -6.05
N LEU A 221 -11.11 -8.13 -6.24
CA LEU A 221 -10.64 -9.50 -6.06
C LEU A 221 -9.28 -9.48 -5.37
N PRO A 222 -9.06 -10.33 -4.35
CA PRO A 222 -7.72 -10.58 -3.84
C PRO A 222 -6.89 -11.34 -4.88
N MET A 223 -5.67 -10.86 -5.10
CA MET A 223 -4.68 -11.49 -5.97
C MET A 223 -3.47 -11.88 -5.12
N ALA A 224 -2.90 -13.06 -5.38
CA ALA A 224 -1.72 -13.54 -4.68
C ALA A 224 -0.45 -12.99 -5.34
N HIS A 225 0.45 -12.42 -4.55
CA HIS A 225 1.77 -11.96 -4.99
C HIS A 225 2.84 -12.31 -3.98
N GLN A 226 4.07 -12.45 -4.44
CA GLN A 226 5.18 -12.77 -3.57
C GLN A 226 6.38 -11.84 -3.76
N TYR A 227 7.17 -11.71 -2.70
CA TYR A 227 8.48 -11.10 -2.75
C TYR A 227 9.50 -11.89 -1.93
N ILE A 228 10.75 -11.73 -2.27
CA ILE A 228 11.89 -12.39 -1.63
C ILE A 228 12.66 -11.36 -0.84
N VAL A 229 13.10 -11.73 0.36
CA VAL A 229 14.12 -11.00 1.12
C VAL A 229 15.40 -11.82 1.08
N THR A 230 16.50 -11.21 0.64
CA THR A 230 17.79 -11.88 0.54
C THR A 230 18.50 -11.93 1.89
N ASP A 231 19.53 -12.78 1.97
CA ASP A 231 20.58 -12.67 2.99
C ASP A 231 21.36 -11.35 2.82
N ASP A 232 22.27 -11.08 3.73
CA ASP A 232 23.15 -9.91 3.71
C ASP A 232 23.98 -9.90 2.42
N ILE A 233 24.05 -8.74 1.76
CA ILE A 233 24.82 -8.51 0.53
C ILE A 233 26.00 -7.59 0.86
N PRO A 234 27.25 -8.04 0.66
CA PRO A 234 28.43 -7.24 0.99
C PRO A 234 28.46 -5.86 0.36
N GLU A 235 28.01 -5.74 -0.88
CA GLU A 235 27.96 -4.45 -1.59
C GLU A 235 26.95 -3.48 -0.98
N ILE A 236 25.81 -3.98 -0.49
CA ILE A 236 24.84 -3.17 0.26
C ILE A 236 25.42 -2.72 1.59
N MET A 237 26.16 -3.60 2.26
CA MET A 237 26.87 -3.24 3.50
C MET A 237 27.92 -2.16 3.26
N ASP A 238 28.59 -2.17 2.10
CA ASP A 238 29.58 -1.14 1.74
C ASP A 238 28.90 0.20 1.45
N ILE A 239 27.75 0.22 0.78
CA ILE A 239 26.92 1.43 0.58
C ILE A 239 26.52 2.01 1.95
N LEU A 240 26.02 1.19 2.87
CA LEU A 240 25.63 1.63 4.22
C LEU A 240 26.78 2.28 5.01
N LYS A 241 28.03 1.82 4.84
CA LYS A 241 29.19 2.43 5.46
C LYS A 241 29.43 3.88 4.99
N THR A 242 28.93 4.25 3.83
CA THR A 242 29.00 5.64 3.32
C THR A 242 27.91 6.55 3.87
N GLY A 243 27.00 6.03 4.69
CA GLY A 243 25.82 6.74 5.20
C GLY A 243 24.68 6.87 4.19
N ARG A 244 24.75 6.15 3.06
CA ARG A 244 23.69 6.08 2.04
C ARG A 244 22.97 4.75 2.11
N GLU A 245 21.79 4.71 1.48
CA GLU A 245 21.04 3.49 1.23
C GLU A 245 20.85 3.30 -0.27
N PHE A 246 20.65 2.05 -0.70
CA PHE A 246 20.40 1.72 -2.08
C PHE A 246 19.00 2.19 -2.51
N PRO A 247 18.83 2.88 -3.66
CA PRO A 247 17.54 3.40 -4.10
C PRO A 247 16.60 2.27 -4.53
N HIS A 248 15.31 2.60 -4.63
CA HIS A 248 14.36 1.72 -5.31
C HIS A 248 14.70 1.58 -6.78
N VAL A 249 14.54 0.37 -7.32
CA VAL A 249 14.65 0.11 -8.76
C VAL A 249 13.39 -0.64 -9.20
N MET A 250 12.68 -0.08 -10.17
CA MET A 250 11.58 -0.75 -10.85
C MET A 250 12.00 -1.12 -12.26
N ASP A 251 11.95 -2.40 -12.59
CA ASP A 251 12.21 -2.89 -13.94
C ASP A 251 10.94 -3.54 -14.54
N PRO A 252 10.11 -2.74 -15.24
CA PRO A 252 8.90 -3.26 -15.85
C PRO A 252 9.16 -4.29 -16.97
N GLY A 253 10.38 -4.31 -17.54
CA GLY A 253 10.79 -5.30 -18.52
C GLY A 253 10.97 -6.69 -17.94
N GLY A 254 11.46 -6.75 -16.69
CA GLY A 254 11.62 -7.98 -15.92
C GLY A 254 10.45 -8.28 -14.97
N GLU A 255 9.44 -7.42 -14.94
CA GLU A 255 8.26 -7.56 -14.07
C GLU A 255 8.62 -7.65 -12.59
N PHE A 256 9.62 -6.88 -12.14
CA PHE A 256 10.05 -6.83 -10.74
C PHE A 256 10.37 -5.41 -10.27
N TYR A 257 10.35 -5.27 -8.97
CA TYR A 257 10.92 -4.13 -8.27
C TYR A 257 11.87 -4.63 -7.17
N LEU A 258 12.78 -3.77 -6.77
CA LEU A 258 13.62 -4.06 -5.62
C LEU A 258 13.91 -2.81 -4.81
N ARG A 259 14.17 -3.01 -3.54
CA ARG A 259 14.61 -2.01 -2.59
C ARG A 259 15.57 -2.62 -1.56
N GLN A 260 16.31 -1.78 -0.88
CA GLN A 260 17.08 -2.23 0.25
C GLN A 260 16.18 -2.73 1.39
N GLU A 261 16.60 -3.82 2.06
CA GLU A 261 15.99 -4.35 3.27
C GLU A 261 17.10 -4.65 4.29
N GLY A 262 17.34 -3.71 5.20
CA GLY A 262 18.46 -3.80 6.13
C GLY A 262 19.80 -3.90 5.38
N ARG A 263 20.50 -5.05 5.49
CA ARG A 263 21.78 -5.31 4.81
C ARG A 263 21.65 -6.16 3.54
N GLY A 264 20.43 -6.50 3.16
CA GLY A 264 20.09 -7.23 1.95
C GLY A 264 19.12 -6.44 1.07
N MET A 265 18.36 -7.15 0.24
CA MET A 265 17.35 -6.59 -0.65
C MET A 265 16.01 -7.29 -0.51
N CYS A 266 14.94 -6.53 -0.67
CA CYS A 266 13.59 -7.01 -0.91
C CYS A 266 13.31 -6.93 -2.42
N ILE A 267 12.92 -8.05 -3.04
CA ILE A 267 12.64 -8.15 -4.47
C ILE A 267 11.22 -8.65 -4.64
N GLY A 268 10.34 -7.81 -5.16
CA GLY A 268 8.95 -8.17 -5.42
C GLY A 268 8.70 -8.40 -6.91
N PHE A 269 7.77 -9.27 -7.21
CA PHE A 269 7.46 -9.71 -8.57
C PHE A 269 5.99 -9.42 -8.89
N TYR A 270 5.72 -9.14 -10.16
CA TYR A 270 4.38 -8.99 -10.70
C TYR A 270 4.13 -10.10 -11.72
N GLU A 271 3.84 -11.29 -11.19
CA GLU A 271 3.67 -12.52 -11.95
C GLU A 271 2.58 -12.39 -13.02
N LYS A 272 2.83 -12.97 -14.20
CA LYS A 272 1.86 -13.06 -15.28
C LYS A 272 1.71 -14.53 -15.73
N PRO A 273 0.49 -15.09 -15.63
CA PRO A 273 -0.73 -14.46 -15.08
C PRO A 273 -0.68 -14.34 -13.55
N CYS A 274 -1.25 -13.25 -13.03
CA CYS A 274 -1.50 -13.11 -11.61
C CYS A 274 -2.64 -14.03 -11.18
N GLU A 275 -2.50 -14.71 -10.03
CA GLU A 275 -3.50 -15.66 -9.56
C GLU A 275 -4.53 -15.01 -8.62
N PRO A 276 -5.84 -15.13 -8.93
CA PRO A 276 -6.88 -14.79 -7.98
C PRO A 276 -6.83 -15.70 -6.77
N TRP A 277 -6.96 -15.11 -5.58
CA TRP A 277 -7.05 -15.84 -4.33
C TRP A 277 -8.46 -15.69 -3.74
N SER A 278 -8.98 -16.78 -3.18
CA SER A 278 -10.27 -16.77 -2.47
C SER A 278 -11.42 -16.16 -3.28
N VAL A 279 -11.59 -16.61 -4.51
CA VAL A 279 -12.60 -16.10 -5.46
C VAL A 279 -14.02 -16.16 -4.88
N ASP A 280 -14.34 -17.25 -4.17
CA ASP A 280 -15.66 -17.51 -3.59
C ASP A 280 -15.89 -16.83 -2.23
N GLY A 281 -14.89 -16.13 -1.70
CA GLY A 281 -14.97 -15.40 -0.43
C GLY A 281 -13.74 -15.60 0.46
N THR A 282 -13.33 -14.54 1.13
CA THR A 282 -12.16 -14.56 2.03
C THR A 282 -12.52 -15.27 3.35
N PRO A 283 -11.80 -16.34 3.74
CA PRO A 283 -12.09 -17.04 4.98
C PRO A 283 -11.97 -16.12 6.21
N TRP A 284 -12.96 -16.15 7.09
CA TRP A 284 -12.95 -15.28 8.28
C TRP A 284 -11.85 -15.62 9.29
N ASN A 285 -11.32 -16.83 9.27
CA ASN A 285 -10.19 -17.25 10.10
C ASN A 285 -8.81 -16.97 9.51
N PHE A 286 -8.72 -16.49 8.26
CA PHE A 286 -7.46 -16.04 7.68
C PHE A 286 -6.99 -14.74 8.35
N GLY A 287 -5.69 -14.60 8.59
CA GLY A 287 -5.06 -13.39 9.16
C GLY A 287 -3.73 -13.70 9.83
N HIS A 288 -2.73 -12.82 9.63
CA HIS A 288 -1.34 -13.05 10.00
C HIS A 288 -0.75 -14.36 9.44
N GLU A 289 -1.27 -14.77 8.28
CA GLU A 289 -0.86 -15.98 7.58
C GLU A 289 -0.30 -15.62 6.20
N LEU A 290 0.64 -16.40 5.73
CA LEU A 290 1.19 -16.34 4.37
C LEU A 290 0.68 -17.52 3.57
N LEU A 291 0.64 -17.36 2.26
CA LEU A 291 0.37 -18.43 1.32
C LEU A 291 1.64 -19.26 1.11
N ASN A 292 1.47 -20.48 0.57
CA ASN A 292 2.61 -21.31 0.20
C ASN A 292 3.41 -20.63 -0.92
N GLU A 293 4.71 -20.75 -0.87
CA GLU A 293 5.63 -20.22 -1.85
C GLU A 293 5.41 -20.85 -3.24
N GLN A 294 5.53 -20.06 -4.29
CA GLN A 294 5.31 -20.48 -5.69
C GLN A 294 6.48 -19.98 -6.57
N PHE A 295 7.67 -20.54 -6.38
CA PHE A 295 8.87 -20.13 -7.11
C PHE A 295 8.77 -20.33 -8.62
N ASP A 296 8.07 -21.37 -9.08
CA ASP A 296 7.80 -21.64 -10.48
C ASP A 296 7.09 -20.50 -11.21
N LYS A 297 6.27 -19.72 -10.48
CA LYS A 297 5.55 -18.58 -11.03
C LYS A 297 6.41 -17.34 -11.26
N ILE A 298 7.52 -17.23 -10.56
CA ILE A 298 8.42 -16.07 -10.61
C ILE A 298 9.77 -16.39 -11.24
N GLU A 299 10.01 -17.62 -11.69
CA GLU A 299 11.31 -18.09 -12.19
C GLU A 299 11.87 -17.17 -13.29
N ASP A 300 11.06 -16.81 -14.28
CA ASP A 300 11.49 -15.93 -15.38
C ASP A 300 11.89 -14.54 -14.88
N SER A 301 11.11 -13.96 -13.97
CA SER A 301 11.39 -12.64 -13.37
C SER A 301 12.61 -12.68 -12.45
N VAL A 302 12.81 -13.77 -11.70
CA VAL A 302 14.03 -13.99 -10.89
C VAL A 302 15.26 -14.06 -11.79
N ASN A 303 15.21 -14.86 -12.87
CA ASN A 303 16.28 -14.97 -13.83
C ASN A 303 16.57 -13.64 -14.53
N PHE A 304 15.55 -12.82 -14.77
CA PHE A 304 15.71 -11.48 -15.29
C PHE A 304 16.36 -10.56 -14.25
N ALA A 305 15.93 -10.62 -12.99
CA ALA A 305 16.51 -9.85 -11.89
C ALA A 305 18.01 -10.17 -11.71
N TYR A 306 18.42 -11.42 -11.82
CA TYR A 306 19.84 -11.81 -11.76
C TYR A 306 20.66 -11.18 -12.88
N ARG A 307 20.13 -11.11 -14.10
CA ARG A 307 20.82 -10.42 -15.22
C ARG A 307 20.89 -8.90 -15.01
N ARG A 308 19.89 -8.31 -14.39
CA ARG A 308 19.81 -6.87 -14.11
C ARG A 308 20.63 -6.47 -12.90
N ILE A 309 20.67 -7.30 -11.88
CA ILE A 309 21.37 -7.07 -10.60
C ILE A 309 22.20 -8.32 -10.28
N PRO A 310 23.40 -8.48 -10.87
CA PRO A 310 24.18 -9.72 -10.78
C PRO A 310 24.56 -10.17 -9.37
N VAL A 311 24.59 -9.26 -8.39
CA VAL A 311 24.88 -9.61 -7.00
C VAL A 311 23.81 -10.54 -6.39
N LEU A 312 22.58 -10.52 -6.93
CA LEU A 312 21.48 -11.36 -6.46
C LEU A 312 21.72 -12.84 -6.74
N GLU A 313 22.42 -13.20 -7.82
CA GLU A 313 22.68 -14.59 -8.19
C GLU A 313 23.50 -15.35 -7.12
N ARG A 314 24.32 -14.62 -6.35
CA ARG A 314 25.13 -15.19 -5.28
C ARG A 314 24.56 -14.93 -3.87
N SER A 315 23.42 -14.29 -3.79
CA SER A 315 22.76 -13.99 -2.52
C SER A 315 21.82 -15.14 -2.15
N GLY A 316 21.82 -15.55 -0.88
CA GLY A 316 20.83 -16.49 -0.37
C GLY A 316 19.45 -15.88 -0.20
N VAL A 317 18.44 -16.73 -0.07
CA VAL A 317 17.08 -16.34 0.26
C VAL A 317 16.85 -16.49 1.75
N LYS A 318 16.64 -15.38 2.44
CA LYS A 318 16.39 -15.36 3.89
C LYS A 318 14.93 -15.68 4.21
N ARG A 319 14.00 -15.18 3.41
CA ARG A 319 12.57 -15.44 3.53
C ARG A 319 11.82 -15.09 2.26
N VAL A 320 10.71 -15.76 2.07
CA VAL A 320 9.71 -15.44 1.05
C VAL A 320 8.44 -14.97 1.75
N ILE A 321 7.84 -13.94 1.22
CA ILE A 321 6.56 -13.43 1.68
C ILE A 321 5.59 -13.58 0.51
N HIS A 322 4.62 -14.48 0.64
CA HIS A 322 3.58 -14.69 -0.35
C HIS A 322 2.22 -14.43 0.30
N GLY A 323 1.52 -13.42 -0.17
CA GLY A 323 0.29 -12.99 0.46
C GLY A 323 -0.68 -12.30 -0.49
N PRO A 324 -1.98 -12.28 -0.14
CA PRO A 324 -3.01 -11.68 -0.98
C PRO A 324 -3.17 -10.19 -0.68
N PHE A 325 -3.47 -9.41 -1.72
CA PHE A 325 -3.97 -8.04 -1.60
C PHE A 325 -4.97 -7.72 -2.71
N THR A 326 -5.79 -6.68 -2.54
CA THR A 326 -6.99 -6.49 -3.34
C THR A 326 -6.80 -5.57 -4.52
N PHE A 327 -7.42 -5.95 -5.65
CA PHE A 327 -7.48 -5.17 -6.88
C PHE A 327 -8.91 -4.94 -7.31
N ALA A 328 -9.20 -3.74 -7.82
CA ALA A 328 -10.36 -3.49 -8.68
C ALA A 328 -9.98 -3.75 -10.16
N PRO A 329 -10.95 -3.92 -11.07
CA PRO A 329 -10.67 -4.27 -12.47
C PRO A 329 -9.81 -3.28 -13.23
N ASP A 330 -9.85 -2.00 -12.87
CA ASP A 330 -9.06 -0.92 -13.46
C ASP A 330 -7.78 -0.58 -12.68
N GLY A 331 -7.49 -1.33 -11.60
CA GLY A 331 -6.35 -1.09 -10.71
C GLY A 331 -6.49 0.14 -9.80
N ASN A 332 -7.63 0.84 -9.84
CA ASN A 332 -7.85 2.02 -9.02
C ASN A 332 -8.63 1.70 -7.73
N PRO A 333 -8.44 2.47 -6.66
CA PRO A 333 -9.21 2.32 -5.43
C PRO A 333 -10.71 2.57 -5.60
N LEU A 334 -11.53 1.80 -4.89
CA LEU A 334 -12.96 2.00 -4.77
C LEU A 334 -13.24 2.91 -3.57
N ILE A 335 -13.25 4.23 -3.81
CA ILE A 335 -13.40 5.26 -2.77
C ILE A 335 -14.63 6.12 -3.06
N GLY A 336 -15.48 6.28 -2.05
CA GLY A 336 -16.64 7.19 -2.13
C GLY A 336 -17.96 6.56 -1.67
N PRO A 337 -19.08 7.28 -1.86
CA PRO A 337 -20.40 6.79 -1.51
C PRO A 337 -20.82 5.64 -2.43
N VAL A 338 -21.46 4.64 -1.85
CA VAL A 338 -22.00 3.52 -2.65
C VAL A 338 -23.40 3.89 -3.17
N PRO A 339 -23.62 3.88 -4.50
CA PRO A 339 -24.91 4.23 -5.08
C PRO A 339 -26.07 3.39 -4.52
N GLY A 340 -27.17 4.04 -4.19
CA GLY A 340 -28.36 3.40 -3.65
C GLY A 340 -28.34 3.14 -2.13
N LEU A 341 -27.22 3.35 -1.45
CA LEU A 341 -27.10 3.23 0.01
C LEU A 341 -26.77 4.57 0.64
N ARG A 342 -27.71 5.06 1.45
CA ARG A 342 -27.52 6.33 2.15
C ARG A 342 -26.40 6.17 3.19
N ASN A 343 -25.42 7.07 3.16
CA ASN A 343 -24.33 7.16 4.13
C ASN A 343 -23.49 5.87 4.29
N TYR A 344 -23.47 5.01 3.24
CA TYR A 344 -22.55 3.90 3.14
C TYR A 344 -21.41 4.26 2.20
N TRP A 345 -20.18 4.09 2.68
CA TRP A 345 -18.96 4.53 2.01
C TRP A 345 -18.01 3.36 1.77
N SER A 346 -17.38 3.32 0.61
CA SER A 346 -16.33 2.36 0.30
C SER A 346 -14.95 3.00 0.46
N ALA A 347 -13.99 2.27 1.01
CA ALA A 347 -12.58 2.60 1.11
C ALA A 347 -11.76 1.30 0.88
N CYS A 348 -11.88 0.74 -0.33
CA CYS A 348 -11.44 -0.62 -0.65
C CYS A 348 -10.57 -0.66 -1.90
N ALA A 349 -10.00 -1.82 -2.20
CA ALA A 349 -9.18 -2.10 -3.38
C ALA A 349 -7.97 -1.14 -3.53
N VAL A 350 -7.43 -0.66 -2.43
CA VAL A 350 -6.24 0.21 -2.42
C VAL A 350 -5.00 -0.68 -2.49
N MET A 351 -4.62 -1.09 -3.70
CA MET A 351 -3.54 -2.06 -3.90
C MET A 351 -2.17 -1.54 -3.43
N ALA A 352 -1.86 -0.29 -3.71
CA ALA A 352 -0.62 0.37 -3.30
C ALA A 352 -0.81 1.16 -2.00
N GLY A 353 -1.18 0.47 -0.91
CA GLY A 353 -1.63 1.06 0.35
C GLY A 353 -0.70 2.14 0.92
N PHE A 354 0.62 1.99 0.77
CA PHE A 354 1.59 2.94 1.30
C PHE A 354 1.94 4.08 0.32
N SER A 355 1.62 3.97 -0.95
CA SER A 355 1.60 5.11 -1.86
C SER A 355 0.28 5.88 -1.80
N GLN A 356 -0.85 5.21 -1.59
CA GLN A 356 -2.19 5.75 -1.83
C GLN A 356 -3.01 6.00 -0.56
N GLY A 357 -2.80 5.20 0.48
CA GLY A 357 -3.72 5.12 1.63
C GLY A 357 -3.94 6.45 2.36
N GLY A 358 -2.91 7.31 2.46
CA GLY A 358 -3.05 8.64 3.06
C GLY A 358 -3.98 9.55 2.25
N GLY A 359 -3.75 9.61 0.92
CA GLY A 359 -4.57 10.39 0.01
C GLY A 359 -6.00 9.89 -0.08
N MET A 360 -6.19 8.56 -0.08
CA MET A 360 -7.53 7.95 -0.10
C MET A 360 -8.31 8.28 1.18
N GLY A 361 -7.64 8.20 2.34
CA GLY A 361 -8.27 8.59 3.61
C GLY A 361 -8.67 10.06 3.64
N LEU A 362 -7.81 10.97 3.12
CA LEU A 362 -8.13 12.38 3.02
C LEU A 362 -9.31 12.62 2.07
N ALA A 363 -9.25 12.06 0.86
CA ALA A 363 -10.29 12.25 -0.15
C ALA A 363 -11.67 11.79 0.37
N LEU A 364 -11.72 10.62 1.01
CA LEU A 364 -12.98 10.12 1.57
C LEU A 364 -13.48 11.01 2.72
N ALA A 365 -12.61 11.39 3.66
CA ALA A 365 -13.00 12.22 4.78
C ALA A 365 -13.46 13.64 4.36
N GLN A 366 -12.92 14.17 3.27
CA GLN A 366 -13.38 15.44 2.68
C GLN A 366 -14.72 15.30 1.94
N TRP A 367 -14.99 14.11 1.39
CA TRP A 367 -16.24 13.85 0.68
C TRP A 367 -17.41 13.61 1.64
N MET A 368 -17.16 13.02 2.79
CA MET A 368 -18.13 12.80 3.87
C MET A 368 -18.57 14.09 4.55
#